data_9dbc1909aead897165d51fb0c8ad9966
#
_entry.id   9dbc1909aead897165d51fb0c8ad9966
#
_cell.length_a   1.000
_cell.length_b   1.000
_cell.length_c   1.000
_cell.angle_alpha   90.00
_cell.angle_beta   90.00
_cell.angle_gamma   90.00
#
_symmetry.space_group_name_H-M   'P 1'
#
loop_
_entity.id
_entity.type
_entity.pdbx_description
1 polymer ?
#
loop_
_entity_poly.entity_id
_entity_poly.type
_entity_poly.pdbx_seq_one_letter_code
_entity_poly.pdbx_strand_id
1 'polypeptide(L)'
;MRTITKTGILLSILILPVLVFSFLKLFAKNHYDIPVFHATDSVLVNGRYQISAARTFPFFSFINQDNKSFSSTTLKDRIFVVSFLQTTNQDISPVVTTELTRVQEAFADFPEVRIISFSADSSTAAVELLKQYSEAFRVDTSKWTFLHGTKDSIDSLAKHGFLLPVKEDETISPSYLSTLILVDKAGYTRGYYSGADRGEVDRLIREIQVLLHNYDN
;
A
#
# COMPACT_ATOMS: atom_id res chain seq x y z
N MET A 1 8.65 -60.07 -25.17
CA MET A 1 8.20 -58.69 -25.53
C MET A 1 7.27 -58.00 -24.51
N ARG A 2 6.51 -58.69 -23.66
CA ARG A 2 5.55 -58.11 -22.70
C ARG A 2 6.16 -57.40 -21.45
N THR A 3 7.38 -57.76 -21.04
CA THR A 3 8.04 -57.16 -19.85
C THR A 3 8.69 -55.83 -20.14
N ILE A 4 9.33 -55.65 -21.29
CA ILE A 4 10.00 -54.39 -21.70
C ILE A 4 8.99 -53.26 -21.84
N THR A 5 7.79 -53.57 -22.41
CA THR A 5 6.71 -52.56 -22.55
C THR A 5 6.14 -52.12 -21.20
N LYS A 6 6.01 -53.06 -20.23
CA LYS A 6 5.53 -52.72 -18.89
C LYS A 6 6.54 -51.87 -18.10
N THR A 7 7.84 -52.15 -18.21
CA THR A 7 8.91 -51.38 -17.58
C THR A 7 9.00 -49.96 -18.18
N GLY A 8 8.84 -49.84 -19.52
CA GLY A 8 8.81 -48.54 -20.21
C GLY A 8 7.63 -47.65 -19.76
N ILE A 9 6.43 -48.23 -19.62
CA ILE A 9 5.25 -47.52 -19.15
C ILE A 9 5.46 -47.06 -17.67
N LEU A 10 5.98 -47.89 -16.80
CA LEU A 10 6.26 -47.57 -15.42
C LEU A 10 7.28 -46.41 -15.30
N LEU A 11 8.34 -46.48 -16.12
CA LEU A 11 9.37 -45.43 -16.18
C LEU A 11 8.80 -44.09 -16.70
N SER A 12 7.95 -44.15 -17.69
CA SER A 12 7.29 -42.94 -18.22
C SER A 12 6.37 -42.26 -17.17
N ILE A 13 5.62 -43.04 -16.42
CA ILE A 13 4.74 -42.52 -15.34
C ILE A 13 5.58 -41.86 -14.23
N LEU A 14 6.79 -42.33 -13.96
CA LEU A 14 7.68 -41.77 -12.95
C LEU A 14 8.42 -40.53 -13.46
N ILE A 15 8.91 -40.54 -14.71
CA ILE A 15 9.73 -39.45 -15.26
C ILE A 15 8.88 -38.29 -15.75
N LEU A 16 7.69 -38.52 -16.32
CA LEU A 16 6.84 -37.48 -16.89
C LEU A 16 6.47 -36.37 -15.88
N PRO A 17 6.01 -36.67 -14.65
CA PRO A 17 5.72 -35.63 -13.65
C PRO A 17 6.95 -34.81 -13.29
N VAL A 18 8.13 -35.42 -13.18
CA VAL A 18 9.38 -34.73 -12.85
C VAL A 18 9.79 -33.77 -13.98
N LEU A 19 9.65 -34.21 -15.25
CA LEU A 19 9.91 -33.36 -16.42
C LEU A 19 8.92 -32.19 -16.50
N VAL A 20 7.62 -32.45 -16.30
CA VAL A 20 6.59 -31.40 -16.30
C VAL A 20 6.85 -30.41 -15.16
N PHE A 21 7.16 -30.89 -13.97
CA PHE A 21 7.46 -30.00 -12.84
C PHE A 21 8.73 -29.16 -13.10
N SER A 22 9.80 -29.79 -13.63
CA SER A 22 11.03 -29.08 -14.00
C SER A 22 10.81 -28.07 -15.10
N PHE A 23 10.00 -28.42 -16.10
CA PHE A 23 9.61 -27.50 -17.17
C PHE A 23 8.81 -26.31 -16.64
N LEU A 24 7.79 -26.57 -15.80
CA LEU A 24 7.02 -25.50 -15.16
C LEU A 24 7.91 -24.61 -14.28
N LYS A 25 8.85 -25.16 -13.52
CA LYS A 25 9.77 -24.38 -12.68
C LYS A 25 10.75 -23.53 -13.50
N LEU A 26 11.17 -23.98 -14.68
CA LEU A 26 12.10 -23.26 -15.54
C LEU A 26 11.42 -22.23 -16.45
N PHE A 27 10.18 -22.48 -16.89
CA PHE A 27 9.50 -21.68 -17.90
C PHE A 27 8.27 -20.92 -17.37
N ALA A 28 7.63 -21.35 -16.29
CA ALA A 28 6.54 -20.61 -15.68
C ALA A 28 7.12 -19.47 -14.81
N LYS A 29 7.52 -18.36 -15.42
CA LYS A 29 7.69 -17.11 -14.71
C LYS A 29 6.30 -16.60 -14.33
N ASN A 30 5.96 -16.69 -13.05
CA ASN A 30 4.78 -16.04 -12.52
C ASN A 30 5.00 -14.52 -12.59
N HIS A 31 4.54 -13.89 -13.68
CA HIS A 31 4.44 -12.45 -13.76
C HIS A 31 3.13 -12.02 -13.08
N TYR A 32 3.18 -11.83 -11.77
CA TYR A 32 2.17 -11.06 -11.07
C TYR A 32 2.55 -9.58 -11.16
N ASP A 33 2.20 -8.94 -12.28
CA ASP A 33 2.34 -7.50 -12.41
C ASP A 33 1.15 -6.83 -11.74
N ILE A 34 1.39 -6.20 -10.59
CA ILE A 34 0.41 -5.32 -9.96
C ILE A 34 0.31 -4.08 -10.83
N PRO A 35 -0.89 -3.70 -11.31
CA PRO A 35 -1.04 -2.53 -12.15
C PRO A 35 -0.53 -1.27 -11.44
N VAL A 36 0.11 -0.38 -12.19
CA VAL A 36 0.45 0.96 -11.71
C VAL A 36 -0.75 1.85 -12.00
N PHE A 37 -1.34 2.41 -10.95
CA PHE A 37 -2.39 3.42 -11.11
C PHE A 37 -1.72 4.74 -11.51
N HIS A 38 -1.81 5.06 -12.79
CA HIS A 38 -1.40 6.36 -13.29
C HIS A 38 -2.58 7.32 -13.19
N ALA A 39 -2.37 8.47 -12.56
CA ALA A 39 -3.13 9.64 -12.93
C ALA A 39 -2.67 10.03 -14.34
N THR A 40 -3.38 9.58 -15.32
CA THR A 40 -3.10 9.88 -16.71
C THR A 40 -3.62 11.28 -16.99
N ASP A 41 -2.82 12.30 -16.73
CA ASP A 41 -2.95 13.55 -17.43
C ASP A 41 -2.51 13.28 -18.86
N SER A 42 -3.44 12.89 -19.72
CA SER A 42 -3.20 12.83 -21.14
C SER A 42 -3.13 14.25 -21.68
N VAL A 43 -1.94 14.76 -21.88
CA VAL A 43 -1.73 16.06 -22.54
C VAL A 43 -1.79 15.83 -24.04
N LEU A 44 -2.67 16.57 -24.73
CA LEU A 44 -2.76 16.56 -26.19
C LEU A 44 -1.56 17.35 -26.75
N VAL A 45 -0.50 16.63 -27.15
CA VAL A 45 0.67 17.23 -27.80
C VAL A 45 0.64 16.83 -29.28
N ASN A 46 0.57 17.85 -30.17
CA ASN A 46 0.54 17.65 -31.62
C ASN A 46 -0.57 16.69 -32.13
N GLY A 47 -1.77 16.76 -31.53
CA GLY A 47 -2.91 15.94 -31.96
C GLY A 47 -2.83 14.46 -31.56
N ARG A 48 -1.86 14.06 -30.74
CA ARG A 48 -1.74 12.74 -30.12
C ARG A 48 -1.78 12.84 -28.61
N TYR A 49 -2.56 11.98 -27.97
CA TYR A 49 -2.51 11.85 -26.50
C TYR A 49 -1.16 11.26 -26.11
N GLN A 50 -0.30 12.08 -25.51
CA GLN A 50 0.90 11.59 -24.84
C GLN A 50 0.54 11.33 -23.38
N ILE A 51 0.77 10.09 -22.94
CA ILE A 51 0.66 9.71 -21.55
C ILE A 51 1.78 10.47 -20.81
N SER A 52 1.39 11.39 -19.92
CA SER A 52 2.35 12.04 -19.02
C SER A 52 3.05 10.98 -18.18
N ALA A 53 4.31 11.22 -17.86
CA ALA A 53 5.09 10.29 -17.03
C ALA A 53 4.33 9.92 -15.76
N ALA A 54 4.38 8.66 -15.37
CA ALA A 54 3.75 8.16 -14.15
C ALA A 54 4.07 9.08 -12.97
N ARG A 55 3.04 9.57 -12.30
CA ARG A 55 3.20 10.53 -11.20
C ARG A 55 3.58 9.78 -9.94
N THR A 56 4.73 10.08 -9.38
CA THR A 56 5.13 9.61 -8.06
C THR A 56 4.40 10.39 -6.97
N PHE A 57 4.33 9.83 -5.77
CA PHE A 57 3.75 10.56 -4.62
C PHE A 57 4.46 11.90 -4.40
N PRO A 58 3.74 12.94 -3.91
CA PRO A 58 4.31 14.27 -3.78
C PRO A 58 5.27 14.37 -2.60
N PHE A 59 6.16 15.38 -2.66
CA PHE A 59 6.90 15.80 -1.48
C PHE A 59 5.95 16.35 -0.42
N PHE A 60 6.13 15.92 0.83
CA PHE A 60 5.47 16.49 1.99
C PHE A 60 6.39 16.51 3.22
N SER A 61 6.09 17.42 4.15
CA SER A 61 6.75 17.50 5.45
C SER A 61 5.71 17.86 6.51
N PHE A 62 5.60 17.03 7.55
CA PHE A 62 4.63 17.15 8.63
C PHE A 62 5.28 16.85 9.99
N ILE A 63 4.56 17.10 11.08
CA ILE A 63 4.99 16.75 12.43
C ILE A 63 4.44 15.36 12.78
N ASN A 64 5.29 14.50 13.35
CA ASN A 64 4.86 13.18 13.78
C ASN A 64 4.32 13.17 15.22
N GLN A 65 3.83 12.00 15.67
CA GLN A 65 3.31 11.78 17.04
C GLN A 65 4.33 12.03 18.15
N ASP A 66 5.63 12.09 17.84
CA ASP A 66 6.71 12.39 18.78
C ASP A 66 7.13 13.88 18.75
N ASN A 67 6.32 14.73 18.13
CA ASN A 67 6.60 16.15 17.90
C ASN A 67 7.89 16.42 17.11
N LYS A 68 8.24 15.52 16.19
CA LYS A 68 9.42 15.64 15.31
C LYS A 68 8.98 15.88 13.87
N SER A 69 9.79 16.63 13.13
CA SER A 69 9.58 16.79 11.68
C SER A 69 9.82 15.45 10.97
N PHE A 70 8.89 15.09 10.09
CA PHE A 70 8.96 13.93 9.22
C PHE A 70 8.84 14.39 7.76
N SER A 71 9.77 13.98 6.92
CA SER A 71 9.79 14.29 5.50
C SER A 71 9.52 13.03 4.67
N SER A 72 8.77 13.19 3.58
CA SER A 72 8.51 12.11 2.61
C SER A 72 9.79 11.55 1.97
N THR A 73 10.91 12.27 2.05
CA THR A 73 12.22 11.78 1.59
C THR A 73 12.68 10.53 2.33
N THR A 74 12.21 10.31 3.57
CA THR A 74 12.51 9.11 4.37
C THR A 74 11.81 7.86 3.85
N LEU A 75 10.83 8.02 2.95
CA LEU A 75 10.08 6.94 2.31
C LEU A 75 10.67 6.51 0.97
N LYS A 76 11.75 7.14 0.55
CA LYS A 76 12.46 6.73 -0.67
C LYS A 76 12.92 5.27 -0.54
N ASP A 77 12.77 4.51 -1.61
CA ASP A 77 13.11 3.09 -1.67
C ASP A 77 12.34 2.21 -0.66
N ARG A 78 11.15 2.67 -0.22
CA ARG A 78 10.25 1.95 0.68
C ARG A 78 8.92 1.62 0.00
N ILE A 79 8.34 0.51 0.40
CA ILE A 79 6.92 0.22 0.15
C ILE A 79 6.16 0.80 1.34
N PHE A 80 5.11 1.58 1.10
CA PHE A 80 4.34 2.11 2.20
C PHE A 80 2.85 2.18 1.92
N VAL A 81 2.09 2.04 3.01
CA VAL A 81 0.63 2.17 3.01
C VAL A 81 0.28 3.52 3.60
N VAL A 82 -0.53 4.28 2.87
CA VAL A 82 -1.07 5.57 3.33
C VAL A 82 -2.49 5.38 3.80
N SER A 83 -2.83 6.01 4.92
CA SER A 83 -4.19 6.15 5.44
C SER A 83 -4.42 7.57 5.95
N PHE A 84 -5.69 7.91 6.08
CA PHE A 84 -6.12 9.17 6.68
C PHE A 84 -7.03 8.86 7.85
N LEU A 85 -6.95 9.63 8.91
CA LEU A 85 -7.75 9.42 10.11
C LEU A 85 -8.17 10.74 10.77
N GLN A 86 -9.15 10.65 11.63
CA GLN A 86 -9.49 11.67 12.63
C GLN A 86 -9.61 10.97 13.97
N THR A 87 -8.86 11.41 14.99
CA THR A 87 -8.89 10.78 16.33
C THR A 87 -10.25 10.95 17.01
N THR A 88 -10.99 11.98 16.60
CA THR A 88 -12.36 12.26 17.07
C THR A 88 -13.45 11.41 16.37
N ASN A 89 -13.13 10.79 15.24
CA ASN A 89 -14.04 9.89 14.54
C ASN A 89 -14.00 8.51 15.21
N GLN A 90 -15.08 8.12 15.88
CA GLN A 90 -15.17 6.85 16.62
C GLN A 90 -15.73 5.70 15.78
N ASP A 91 -16.20 5.96 14.58
CA ASP A 91 -16.84 4.95 13.74
C ASP A 91 -15.85 4.28 12.78
N ILE A 92 -15.17 5.06 11.93
CA ILE A 92 -14.34 4.56 10.84
C ILE A 92 -12.86 4.47 11.25
N SER A 93 -12.31 5.51 11.90
CA SER A 93 -10.89 5.56 12.20
C SER A 93 -10.41 4.38 13.06
N PRO A 94 -11.12 3.93 14.12
CA PRO A 94 -10.71 2.76 14.88
C PRO A 94 -10.77 1.45 14.08
N VAL A 95 -11.76 1.30 13.20
CA VAL A 95 -11.90 0.11 12.35
C VAL A 95 -10.71 -0.01 11.40
N VAL A 96 -10.41 1.07 10.67
CA VAL A 96 -9.29 1.11 9.73
C VAL A 96 -7.96 0.91 10.46
N THR A 97 -7.79 1.53 11.64
CA THR A 97 -6.58 1.38 12.45
C THR A 97 -6.42 -0.06 12.92
N THR A 98 -7.49 -0.72 13.34
CA THR A 98 -7.46 -2.14 13.72
C THR A 98 -7.03 -3.02 12.54
N GLU A 99 -7.53 -2.78 11.35
CA GLU A 99 -7.11 -3.53 10.16
C GLU A 99 -5.64 -3.22 9.76
N LEU A 100 -5.17 -1.99 9.97
CA LEU A 100 -3.78 -1.63 9.75
C LEU A 100 -2.82 -2.27 10.77
N THR A 101 -3.25 -2.62 11.99
CA THR A 101 -2.41 -3.42 12.91
C THR A 101 -2.10 -4.79 12.33
N ARG A 102 -3.02 -5.40 11.56
CA ARG A 102 -2.77 -6.65 10.85
C ARG A 102 -1.70 -6.49 9.75
N VAL A 103 -1.72 -5.35 9.05
CA VAL A 103 -0.66 -5.03 8.08
C VAL A 103 0.69 -4.86 8.79
N GLN A 104 0.72 -4.14 9.92
CA GLN A 104 1.91 -3.97 10.74
C GLN A 104 2.49 -5.33 11.18
N GLU A 105 1.64 -6.22 11.69
CA GLU A 105 2.02 -7.55 12.15
C GLU A 105 2.54 -8.44 11.00
N ALA A 106 1.85 -8.42 9.85
CA ALA A 106 2.23 -9.21 8.68
C ALA A 106 3.63 -8.85 8.14
N PHE A 107 4.09 -7.62 8.36
CA PHE A 107 5.38 -7.11 7.89
C PHE A 107 6.31 -6.67 9.02
N ALA A 108 6.17 -7.27 10.21
CA ALA A 108 7.01 -6.94 11.37
C ALA A 108 8.51 -7.07 11.07
N ASP A 109 8.90 -8.10 10.33
CA ASP A 109 10.29 -8.40 9.99
C ASP A 109 10.80 -7.72 8.70
N PHE A 110 9.96 -6.92 8.01
CA PHE A 110 10.30 -6.26 6.75
C PHE A 110 10.55 -4.75 6.97
N PRO A 111 11.80 -4.32 7.16
CA PRO A 111 12.13 -2.93 7.48
C PRO A 111 11.82 -1.95 6.33
N GLU A 112 11.66 -2.41 5.11
CA GLU A 112 11.30 -1.62 3.94
C GLU A 112 9.80 -1.32 3.83
N VAL A 113 8.94 -2.02 4.58
CA VAL A 113 7.50 -1.74 4.62
C VAL A 113 7.19 -0.75 5.72
N ARG A 114 6.43 0.29 5.41
CA ARG A 114 6.03 1.37 6.31
C ARG A 114 4.53 1.63 6.24
N ILE A 115 3.97 2.19 7.29
CA ILE A 115 2.60 2.70 7.31
C ILE A 115 2.66 4.18 7.71
N ILE A 116 1.94 5.02 6.98
CA ILE A 116 1.85 6.46 7.20
C ILE A 116 0.39 6.84 7.33
N SER A 117 0.01 7.34 8.49
CA SER A 117 -1.35 7.79 8.76
C SER A 117 -1.38 9.31 8.96
N PHE A 118 -2.10 10.00 8.09
CA PHE A 118 -2.29 11.45 8.17
C PHE A 118 -3.52 11.77 9.00
N SER A 119 -3.35 12.63 10.01
CA SER A 119 -4.45 13.11 10.84
C SER A 119 -5.01 14.41 10.29
N ALA A 120 -6.31 14.42 10.04
CA ALA A 120 -7.07 15.60 9.69
C ALA A 120 -7.59 16.39 10.93
N ASP A 121 -7.09 16.06 12.13
CA ASP A 121 -7.45 16.79 13.36
C ASP A 121 -6.81 18.18 13.36
N SER A 122 -7.61 19.20 13.62
CA SER A 122 -7.15 20.60 13.63
C SER A 122 -6.88 21.17 15.04
N SER A 123 -6.92 20.32 16.08
CA SER A 123 -6.75 20.78 17.46
C SER A 123 -5.29 21.10 17.79
N THR A 124 -5.06 22.04 18.70
CA THR A 124 -3.73 22.35 19.25
C THR A 124 -3.13 21.18 20.04
N ALA A 125 -3.96 20.23 20.48
CA ALA A 125 -3.56 19.01 21.17
C ALA A 125 -3.36 17.81 20.20
N ALA A 126 -3.37 18.02 18.90
CA ALA A 126 -3.39 16.92 17.92
C ALA A 126 -2.20 15.95 18.08
N VAL A 127 -0.99 16.45 18.36
CA VAL A 127 0.19 15.61 18.57
C VAL A 127 0.02 14.69 19.78
N GLU A 128 -0.47 15.22 20.90
CA GLU A 128 -0.72 14.42 22.10
C GLU A 128 -1.83 13.40 21.91
N LEU A 129 -2.91 13.79 21.21
CA LEU A 129 -4.00 12.88 20.86
C LEU A 129 -3.50 11.76 19.94
N LEU A 130 -2.66 12.06 18.96
CA LEU A 130 -2.07 11.05 18.08
C LEU A 130 -1.15 10.08 18.83
N LYS A 131 -0.39 10.59 19.79
CA LYS A 131 0.46 9.76 20.65
C LYS A 131 -0.39 8.79 21.47
N GLN A 132 -1.39 9.28 22.18
CA GLN A 132 -2.33 8.46 22.96
C GLN A 132 -3.07 7.45 22.05
N TYR A 133 -3.47 7.87 20.85
CA TYR A 133 -4.09 7.00 19.86
C TYR A 133 -3.16 5.87 19.42
N SER A 134 -1.90 6.19 19.10
CA SER A 134 -0.90 5.20 18.72
C SER A 134 -0.62 4.19 19.83
N GLU A 135 -0.55 4.63 21.08
CA GLU A 135 -0.36 3.76 22.24
C GLU A 135 -1.57 2.83 22.47
N ALA A 136 -2.80 3.37 22.33
CA ALA A 136 -4.03 2.59 22.48
C ALA A 136 -4.13 1.42 21.46
N PHE A 137 -3.63 1.61 20.24
CA PHE A 137 -3.60 0.59 19.20
C PHE A 137 -2.28 -0.22 19.18
N ARG A 138 -1.37 -0.03 20.15
CA ARG A 138 -0.06 -0.72 20.25
C ARG A 138 0.76 -0.62 18.97
N VAL A 139 0.81 0.59 18.43
CA VAL A 139 1.53 0.88 17.21
C VAL A 139 3.03 0.77 17.42
N ASP A 140 3.71 0.02 16.57
CA ASP A 140 5.17 0.04 16.46
C ASP A 140 5.61 1.29 15.69
N THR A 141 6.07 2.31 16.42
CA THR A 141 6.48 3.60 15.83
C THR A 141 7.72 3.49 14.92
N SER A 142 8.44 2.37 14.94
CA SER A 142 9.52 2.10 14.01
C SER A 142 9.00 1.79 12.59
N LYS A 143 7.74 1.36 12.47
CA LYS A 143 7.09 0.93 11.22
C LYS A 143 5.95 1.82 10.80
N TRP A 144 5.25 2.39 11.76
CA TRP A 144 4.05 3.16 11.54
C TRP A 144 4.16 4.54 12.13
N THR A 145 4.05 5.56 11.28
CA THR A 145 4.16 6.96 11.67
C THR A 145 2.81 7.66 11.48
N PHE A 146 2.35 8.35 12.50
CA PHE A 146 1.22 9.26 12.43
C PHE A 146 1.74 10.67 12.19
N LEU A 147 1.14 11.35 11.22
CA LEU A 147 1.53 12.69 10.82
C LEU A 147 0.38 13.67 11.03
N HIS A 148 0.71 14.83 11.58
CA HIS A 148 -0.20 15.93 11.84
C HIS A 148 0.16 17.14 10.99
N GLY A 149 -0.88 17.80 10.45
CA GLY A 149 -0.78 19.03 9.70
C GLY A 149 -2.05 19.86 9.81
N THR A 150 -2.11 21.00 9.13
CA THR A 150 -3.36 21.73 9.00
C THR A 150 -4.35 20.93 8.16
N LYS A 151 -5.65 21.08 8.44
CA LYS A 151 -6.69 20.41 7.66
C LYS A 151 -6.51 20.64 6.16
N ASP A 152 -6.28 21.88 5.75
CA ASP A 152 -6.12 22.25 4.33
C ASP A 152 -4.91 21.56 3.69
N SER A 153 -3.79 21.43 4.44
CA SER A 153 -2.59 20.75 3.92
C SER A 153 -2.80 19.25 3.76
N ILE A 154 -3.51 18.61 4.69
CA ILE A 154 -3.86 17.20 4.63
C ILE A 154 -4.88 16.93 3.52
N ASP A 155 -5.91 17.77 3.40
CA ASP A 155 -6.92 17.67 2.33
C ASP A 155 -6.30 17.89 0.94
N SER A 156 -5.42 18.88 0.81
CA SER A 156 -4.67 19.11 -0.42
C SER A 156 -3.78 17.94 -0.80
N LEU A 157 -3.11 17.33 0.18
CA LEU A 157 -2.30 16.14 -0.04
C LEU A 157 -3.16 14.94 -0.51
N ALA A 158 -4.30 14.73 0.12
CA ALA A 158 -5.23 13.67 -0.25
C ALA A 158 -5.76 13.86 -1.67
N LYS A 159 -6.25 15.06 -1.99
CA LYS A 159 -6.86 15.41 -3.28
C LYS A 159 -5.84 15.45 -4.41
N HIS A 160 -4.77 16.19 -4.23
CA HIS A 160 -3.80 16.48 -5.30
C HIS A 160 -2.58 15.55 -5.25
N GLY A 161 -2.24 15.04 -4.08
CA GLY A 161 -1.14 14.12 -3.88
C GLY A 161 -1.49 12.67 -4.20
N PHE A 162 -2.54 12.19 -3.57
CA PHE A 162 -2.98 10.80 -3.67
C PHE A 162 -4.25 10.61 -4.52
N LEU A 163 -4.76 11.71 -5.14
CA LEU A 163 -5.89 11.68 -6.08
C LEU A 163 -7.16 11.03 -5.52
N LEU A 164 -7.39 11.21 -4.23
CA LEU A 164 -8.62 10.72 -3.62
C LEU A 164 -9.81 11.54 -4.13
N PRO A 165 -10.95 10.89 -4.42
CA PRO A 165 -12.15 11.58 -4.88
C PRO A 165 -12.69 12.48 -3.77
N VAL A 166 -12.74 13.79 -4.03
CA VAL A 166 -13.38 14.78 -3.17
C VAL A 166 -14.70 15.14 -3.82
N LYS A 167 -15.78 15.16 -3.04
CA LYS A 167 -17.07 15.65 -3.52
C LYS A 167 -17.00 17.16 -3.76
N GLU A 168 -17.80 17.67 -4.71
CA GLU A 168 -17.82 19.09 -5.13
C GLU A 168 -18.17 20.08 -4.00
N ASP A 169 -18.78 19.63 -2.91
CA ASP A 169 -19.16 20.44 -1.74
C ASP A 169 -18.03 20.64 -0.71
N GLU A 170 -16.77 20.39 -1.07
CA GLU A 170 -15.55 20.56 -0.24
C GLU A 170 -15.55 19.78 1.09
N THR A 171 -16.56 19.00 1.38
CA THR A 171 -16.54 18.12 2.55
C THR A 171 -15.81 16.81 2.21
N ILE A 172 -14.81 16.48 3.01
CA ILE A 172 -14.10 15.22 2.88
C ILE A 172 -15.13 14.09 3.03
N SER A 173 -15.29 13.30 1.98
CA SER A 173 -16.19 12.15 2.03
C SER A 173 -15.74 11.18 3.13
N PRO A 174 -16.66 10.59 3.92
CA PRO A 174 -16.31 9.52 4.85
C PRO A 174 -15.54 8.35 4.19
N SER A 175 -15.71 8.15 2.88
CA SER A 175 -14.96 7.18 2.09
C SER A 175 -13.44 7.45 2.07
N TYR A 176 -13.02 8.68 2.24
CA TYR A 176 -11.62 9.07 2.32
C TYR A 176 -10.94 8.49 3.58
N LEU A 177 -11.60 8.53 4.75
CA LEU A 177 -11.07 7.96 6.00
C LEU A 177 -10.97 6.43 5.95
N SER A 178 -11.73 5.78 5.08
CA SER A 178 -11.67 4.33 4.90
C SER A 178 -10.72 3.87 3.80
N THR A 179 -10.14 4.81 3.03
CA THR A 179 -9.27 4.44 1.90
C THR A 179 -7.83 4.23 2.35
N LEU A 180 -7.28 3.07 2.02
CA LEU A 180 -5.84 2.78 2.10
C LEU A 180 -5.22 2.87 0.71
N ILE A 181 -4.00 3.39 0.64
CA ILE A 181 -3.27 3.58 -0.61
C ILE A 181 -1.93 2.87 -0.51
N LEU A 182 -1.64 1.98 -1.45
CA LEU A 182 -0.36 1.29 -1.55
C LEU A 182 0.57 2.06 -2.48
N VAL A 183 1.78 2.37 -2.01
CA VAL A 183 2.84 3.01 -2.78
C VAL A 183 4.07 2.11 -2.79
N ASP A 184 4.68 1.95 -3.95
CA ASP A 184 5.86 1.10 -4.13
C ASP A 184 7.20 1.82 -3.88
N LYS A 185 8.33 1.08 -3.98
CA LYS A 185 9.70 1.62 -3.82
C LYS A 185 10.05 2.71 -4.84
N ALA A 186 9.44 2.68 -6.02
CA ALA A 186 9.62 3.70 -7.05
C ALA A 186 8.74 4.95 -6.85
N GLY A 187 7.85 4.91 -5.84
CA GLY A 187 6.95 6.01 -5.50
C GLY A 187 5.64 6.02 -6.28
N TYR A 188 5.29 4.95 -6.98
CA TYR A 188 4.05 4.85 -7.73
C TYR A 188 2.92 4.26 -6.87
N THR A 189 1.72 4.83 -7.02
CA THR A 189 0.52 4.25 -6.44
C THR A 189 0.18 2.93 -7.15
N ARG A 190 0.07 1.86 -6.38
CA ARG A 190 -0.23 0.50 -6.86
C ARG A 190 -1.66 0.07 -6.63
N GLY A 191 -2.37 0.70 -5.69
CA GLY A 191 -3.76 0.37 -5.43
C GLY A 191 -4.43 1.26 -4.40
N TYR A 192 -5.76 1.20 -4.45
CA TYR A 192 -6.64 1.77 -3.45
C TYR A 192 -7.49 0.62 -2.87
N TYR A 193 -7.66 0.61 -1.55
CA TYR A 193 -8.32 -0.46 -0.82
C TYR A 193 -9.25 0.12 0.22
N SER A 194 -10.35 -0.57 0.52
CA SER A 194 -11.17 -0.21 1.66
C SER A 194 -10.55 -0.74 2.94
N GLY A 195 -10.07 0.15 3.81
CA GLY A 195 -9.53 -0.21 5.12
C GLY A 195 -10.58 -0.67 6.13
N ALA A 196 -11.87 -0.50 5.81
CA ALA A 196 -12.99 -1.03 6.59
C ALA A 196 -13.46 -2.41 6.10
N ASP A 197 -12.90 -2.92 4.98
CA ASP A 197 -13.21 -4.24 4.42
C ASP A 197 -12.01 -5.17 4.61
N ARG A 198 -12.21 -6.21 5.43
CA ARG A 198 -11.18 -7.19 5.73
C ARG A 198 -10.62 -7.88 4.49
N GLY A 199 -11.47 -8.18 3.50
CA GLY A 199 -11.06 -8.83 2.24
C GLY A 199 -10.16 -7.94 1.41
N GLU A 200 -10.42 -6.63 1.38
CA GLU A 200 -9.58 -5.64 0.73
C GLU A 200 -8.23 -5.47 1.45
N VAL A 201 -8.22 -5.53 2.79
CA VAL A 201 -6.96 -5.51 3.56
C VAL A 201 -6.16 -6.79 3.34
N ASP A 202 -6.81 -7.96 3.25
CA ASP A 202 -6.14 -9.21 2.88
C ASP A 202 -5.56 -9.13 1.46
N ARG A 203 -6.22 -8.45 0.53
CA ARG A 203 -5.70 -8.18 -0.81
C ARG A 203 -4.48 -7.26 -0.76
N LEU A 204 -4.54 -6.17 0.01
CA LEU A 204 -3.41 -5.26 0.24
C LEU A 204 -2.18 -6.01 0.77
N ILE A 205 -2.35 -6.88 1.78
CA ILE A 205 -1.26 -7.67 2.35
C ILE A 205 -0.61 -8.57 1.27
N ARG A 206 -1.42 -9.27 0.46
CA ARG A 206 -0.89 -10.11 -0.63
C ARG A 206 -0.14 -9.29 -1.68
N GLU A 207 -0.64 -8.11 -2.03
CA GLU A 207 0.00 -7.26 -3.03
C GLU A 207 1.32 -6.66 -2.53
N ILE A 208 1.44 -6.34 -1.23
CA ILE A 208 2.73 -5.96 -0.63
C ILE A 208 3.73 -7.11 -0.71
N GLN A 209 3.31 -8.36 -0.43
CA GLN A 209 4.17 -9.55 -0.56
C GLN A 209 4.67 -9.74 -1.99
N VAL A 210 3.80 -9.53 -2.99
CA VAL A 210 4.19 -9.58 -4.41
C VAL A 210 5.21 -8.50 -4.75
N LEU A 211 5.02 -7.26 -4.28
CA LEU A 211 5.99 -6.18 -4.48
C LEU A 211 7.34 -6.51 -3.85
N LEU A 212 7.37 -7.02 -2.62
CA LEU A 212 8.62 -7.44 -1.96
C LEU A 212 9.34 -8.49 -2.80
N HIS A 213 8.62 -9.54 -3.22
CA HIS A 213 9.21 -10.59 -4.05
C HIS A 213 9.78 -10.09 -5.38
N ASN A 214 9.09 -9.12 -6.03
CA ASN A 214 9.53 -8.55 -7.30
C ASN A 214 10.79 -7.67 -7.18
N TYR A 215 11.05 -7.12 -6.00
CA TYR A 215 12.25 -6.29 -5.74
C TYR A 215 13.45 -7.11 -5.26
N ASP A 216 13.24 -8.34 -4.79
CA ASP A 216 14.30 -9.23 -4.31
C ASP A 216 14.89 -10.12 -5.42
N ASN A 217 14.30 -10.11 -6.64
CA ASN A 217 14.72 -10.85 -7.82
C ASN A 217 15.20 -9.93 -8.94
#